data_5f7c83d9d996d93571e48da74280417d
#
_entry.id   5f7c83d9d996d93571e48da74280417d
#
_cell.length_a   1.000
_cell.length_b   1.000
_cell.length_c   1.000
_cell.angle_alpha   90.00
_cell.angle_beta   90.00
_cell.angle_gamma   90.00
#
_symmetry.space_group_name_H-M   'P 1'
#
loop_
_entity.id
_entity.type
_entity.pdbx_description
1 polymer ?
#
loop_
_entity_poly.entity_id
_entity_poly.type
_entity_poly.pdbx_seq_one_letter_code
_entity_poly.pdbx_strand_id
1 'polypeptide(L)' 'MNAYPEEFLKEYDVKETIFKTKTERDMEARQLRKDGWEVTTKKYHFDCDERYFLTAIRRKEQSL' A
#
# COMPACT_ATOMS: atom_id res chain seq x y z
N MET A 1 -13.21 3.48 4.92
CA MET A 1 -12.94 4.74 5.62
C MET A 1 -11.45 4.87 5.89
N ASN A 2 -10.89 5.98 5.53
CA ASN A 2 -9.47 6.21 5.72
C ASN A 2 -9.16 6.49 7.19
N ALA A 3 -8.25 5.72 7.75
CA ALA A 3 -7.89 5.83 9.16
C ALA A 3 -6.69 6.75 9.41
N TYR A 4 -6.12 7.33 8.37
CA TYR A 4 -4.92 8.13 8.54
C TYR A 4 -5.24 9.55 9.00
N PRO A 5 -4.50 10.05 9.99
CA PRO A 5 -4.69 11.45 10.41
C PRO A 5 -4.28 12.41 9.30
N GLU A 6 -4.89 13.57 9.31
CA GLU A 6 -4.60 14.58 8.33
C GLU A 6 -3.13 15.00 8.33
N GLU A 7 -2.54 15.07 9.50
CA GLU A 7 -1.12 15.42 9.64
C GLU A 7 -0.21 14.41 8.98
N PHE A 8 -0.57 13.13 9.07
CA PHE A 8 0.18 12.08 8.42
C PHE A 8 0.11 12.23 6.89
N LEU A 9 -1.07 12.53 6.37
CA LEU A 9 -1.27 12.68 4.94
C LEU A 9 -0.57 13.90 4.35
N LYS A 10 -0.22 14.89 5.19
CA LYS A 10 0.56 16.03 4.75
C LYS A 10 2.03 15.68 4.53
N GLU A 11 2.54 14.73 5.31
CA GLU A 11 3.95 14.34 5.23
C GLU A 11 4.21 13.12 4.39
N TYR A 12 3.20 12.28 4.18
CA TYR A 12 3.36 11.00 3.49
C TYR A 12 2.36 10.84 2.38
N ASP A 13 2.81 10.22 1.30
CA ASP A 13 1.92 9.73 0.28
C ASP A 13 1.48 8.33 0.66
N VAL A 14 0.19 8.05 0.51
CA VAL A 14 -0.38 6.75 0.86
C VAL A 14 -1.03 6.15 -0.38
N LYS A 15 -0.76 4.89 -0.60
CA LYS A 15 -1.33 4.16 -1.74
C LYS A 15 -1.92 2.86 -1.23
N GLU A 16 -3.17 2.60 -1.55
CA GLU A 16 -3.84 1.36 -1.16
C GLU A 16 -4.42 0.70 -2.40
N THR A 17 -4.20 -0.59 -2.51
CA THR A 17 -4.66 -1.35 -3.66
C THR A 17 -5.11 -2.74 -3.21
N ILE A 18 -6.12 -3.27 -3.88
CA ILE A 18 -6.64 -4.61 -3.63
C ILE A 18 -6.41 -5.44 -4.88
N PHE A 19 -5.81 -6.60 -4.71
CA PHE A 19 -5.53 -7.52 -5.81
C PHE A 19 -6.28 -8.82 -5.61
N LYS A 20 -6.61 -9.47 -6.72
CA LYS A 20 -7.26 -10.77 -6.68
C LYS A 20 -6.28 -11.91 -6.53
N THR A 21 -5.03 -11.70 -6.90
CA THR A 21 -4.00 -12.73 -6.82
C THR A 21 -2.81 -12.26 -6.02
N LYS A 22 -2.16 -13.21 -5.36
CA LYS A 22 -0.96 -12.94 -4.58
C LYS A 22 0.18 -12.49 -5.49
N THR A 23 0.28 -13.08 -6.66
CA THR A 23 1.36 -12.75 -7.60
C THR A 23 1.32 -11.30 -8.01
N GLU A 24 0.14 -10.80 -8.36
CA GLU A 24 0.00 -9.39 -8.73
C GLU A 24 0.39 -8.47 -7.58
N ARG A 25 -0.07 -8.79 -6.37
CA ARG A 25 0.27 -8.01 -5.19
C ARG A 25 1.78 -7.98 -4.96
N ASP A 26 2.42 -9.15 -5.05
CA ASP A 26 3.86 -9.25 -4.77
C ASP A 26 4.69 -8.52 -5.83
N MET A 27 4.24 -8.53 -7.08
CA MET A 27 4.92 -7.79 -8.14
C MET A 27 4.84 -6.29 -7.90
N GLU A 28 3.67 -5.82 -7.55
CA GLU A 28 3.49 -4.40 -7.26
C GLU A 28 4.28 -3.98 -6.02
N ALA A 29 4.27 -4.82 -4.99
CA ALA A 29 5.03 -4.55 -3.77
C ALA A 29 6.52 -4.41 -4.06
N ARG A 30 7.04 -5.28 -4.91
CA ARG A 30 8.45 -5.24 -5.28
C ARG A 30 8.79 -3.95 -6.02
N GLN A 31 7.93 -3.55 -6.94
CA GLN A 31 8.14 -2.33 -7.70
C GLN A 31 8.10 -1.10 -6.80
N LEU A 32 7.13 -1.06 -5.89
CA LEU A 32 7.01 0.07 -4.97
C LEU A 32 8.21 0.17 -4.03
N ARG A 33 8.72 -0.96 -3.56
CA ARG A 33 9.91 -0.96 -2.71
C ARG A 33 11.12 -0.43 -3.44
N LYS A 34 11.24 -0.73 -4.72
CA LYS A 34 12.33 -0.18 -5.53
C LYS A 34 12.22 1.34 -5.67
N ASP A 35 11.01 1.85 -5.64
CA ASP A 35 10.75 3.28 -5.75
C ASP A 35 10.83 4.00 -4.41
N GLY A 36 11.21 3.30 -3.35
CA GLY A 36 11.40 3.92 -2.04
C GLY A 36 10.18 3.91 -1.14
N TRP A 37 9.16 3.15 -1.49
CA TRP A 37 7.96 3.04 -0.66
C TRP A 37 8.15 1.98 0.43
N GLU A 38 7.56 2.22 1.59
CA GLU A 38 7.39 1.20 2.60
C GLU A 38 6.08 0.48 2.31
N VAL A 39 6.13 -0.83 2.15
CA VAL A 39 4.98 -1.60 1.72
C VAL A 39 4.57 -2.58 2.80
N THR A 40 3.28 -2.58 3.11
CA THR A 40 2.66 -3.54 4.02
C THR A 40 1.62 -4.32 3.23
N THR A 41 1.61 -5.63 3.39
CA THR A 41 0.66 -6.48 2.69
C THR A 41 -0.19 -7.24 3.69
N LYS A 42 -1.44 -7.48 3.32
CA LYS A 42 -2.36 -8.28 4.11
C LYS A 42 -3.17 -9.18 3.20
N LYS A 43 -3.64 -10.26 3.75
CA LYS A 43 -4.51 -11.19 3.05
C LYS A 43 -5.81 -11.30 3.82
N TYR A 44 -6.93 -11.17 3.13
CA TYR A 44 -8.24 -11.35 3.72
C TYR A 44 -8.96 -12.49 3.03
N HIS A 45 -9.65 -13.25 3.83
CA HIS A 45 -10.41 -14.41 3.36
C HIS A 45 -11.89 -14.11 3.55
N PHE A 46 -12.65 -14.11 2.45
CA PHE A 46 -14.09 -13.85 2.48
C PHE A 46 -14.82 -15.06 1.91
N ASP A 47 -15.42 -15.86 2.75
CA ASP A 47 -16.10 -17.08 2.32
C ASP A 47 -15.21 -17.93 1.41
N CYS A 48 -15.51 -17.94 0.11
CA CYS A 48 -14.71 -18.69 -0.86
C CYS A 48 -13.70 -17.82 -1.60
N ASP A 49 -13.69 -16.55 -1.31
CA ASP A 49 -12.79 -15.61 -2.02
C ASP A 49 -11.68 -15.12 -1.13
N GLU A 50 -10.56 -14.86 -1.76
CA GLU A 50 -9.42 -14.23 -1.09
C GLU A 50 -9.13 -12.90 -1.75
N ARG A 51 -8.68 -11.95 -0.95
CA ARG A 51 -8.25 -10.64 -1.45
C ARG A 51 -6.91 -10.31 -0.85
N TYR A 52 -6.07 -9.74 -1.65
CA TYR A 52 -4.70 -9.41 -1.27
C TYR A 52 -4.57 -7.90 -1.25
N PHE A 53 -4.36 -7.37 -0.07
CA PHE A 53 -4.30 -5.93 0.15
C PHE A 53 -2.84 -5.47 0.19
N LEU A 54 -2.62 -4.30 -0.33
CA LEU A 54 -1.32 -3.67 -0.30
C LEU A 54 -1.50 -2.23 0.13
N THR A 55 -0.71 -1.82 1.10
CA THR A 55 -0.64 -0.44 1.54
C THR A 55 0.81 0.01 1.42
N ALA A 56 1.04 1.12 0.77
CA ALA A 56 2.37 1.68 0.62
C ALA A 56 2.39 3.11 1.09
N ILE A 57 3.44 3.48 1.78
CA ILE A 57 3.64 4.85 2.22
C ILE A 57 5.04 5.31 1.82
N ARG A 58 5.15 6.59 1.51
CA ARG A 58 6.42 7.19 1.19
C ARG A 58 6.39 8.63 1.65
N ARG A 59 7.46 9.05 2.32
CA ARG A 59 7.55 10.43 2.76
C ARG A 59 7.62 11.36 1.56
N LYS A 60 6.82 12.41 1.59
CA LYS A 60 6.82 13.39 0.53
C LYS A 60 8.16 14.10 0.48
N GLU A 61 8.67 14.29 -0.72
CA GLU A 61 9.89 15.05 -0.88
C GLU A 61 9.60 16.52 -0.61
N GLN A 62 10.44 17.10 0.20
CA GLN A 62 10.33 18.52 0.44
C GLN A 62 11.29 19.23 -0.50
N SER A 63 10.73 20.11 -1.28
CA SER A 63 11.50 20.95 -2.14
C SER A 63 12.21 21.99 -1.30
N LEU A 64 13.50 22.10 -1.46
CA LEU A 64 14.28 23.11 -0.74
C LEU A 64 14.41 24.38 -1.54
#